data_e47ba54552c8d4240941284e947c1eb5
#
_entry.id   e47ba54552c8d4240941284e947c1eb5
#
_cell.length_a   1.000
_cell.length_b   1.000
_cell.length_c   1.000
_cell.angle_alpha   90.00
_cell.angle_beta   90.00
_cell.angle_gamma   90.00
#
_symmetry.space_group_name_H-M   'P 1'
#
loop_
_entity.id
_entity.type
_entity.pdbx_description
1 polymer ?
#
loop_
_entity_poly.entity_id
_entity_poly.type
_entity_poly.pdbx_seq_one_letter_code
_entity_poly.pdbx_strand_id
1 'polypeptide(L)'
;LYDMRWVDPAITIGIAGYILYLGLTEIGGTIRTLMLGSPVDIDTDAVIVALSNIEGVIDLHHVHFWQMGEHDASLEAHVIIEESAWDQLENIKYRIKQALAQEFNISHSTLEFEHPDHMHKDTHTYGHG
;
A
#
# COMPACT_ATOMS: atom_id res chain seq x y z
N LEU A 1 45.48 2.90 39.19
CA LEU A 1 45.95 1.59 38.76
C LEU A 1 45.43 1.17 37.38
N TYR A 2 44.22 1.45 37.07
CA TYR A 2 43.74 1.33 35.70
C TYR A 2 43.50 2.70 35.16
N ASP A 3 44.21 3.05 34.07
CA ASP A 3 43.96 4.29 33.37
C ASP A 3 42.67 4.15 32.58
N MET A 4 41.57 4.58 33.15
CA MET A 4 40.23 4.46 32.55
C MET A 4 39.90 5.61 31.57
N ARG A 5 40.90 6.34 31.11
CA ARG A 5 40.71 7.44 30.16
C ARG A 5 40.14 7.00 28.82
N TRP A 6 40.37 5.77 28.43
CA TRP A 6 39.84 5.20 27.20
C TRP A 6 38.38 4.77 27.32
N VAL A 7 37.85 4.58 28.55
CA VAL A 7 36.48 4.09 28.78
C VAL A 7 35.46 5.14 28.34
N ASP A 8 35.65 6.40 28.66
CA ASP A 8 34.73 7.48 28.25
C ASP A 8 34.65 7.63 26.73
N PRO A 9 35.75 7.70 25.96
CA PRO A 9 35.68 7.69 24.51
C PRO A 9 35.07 6.44 23.93
N ALA A 10 35.35 5.27 24.49
CA ALA A 10 34.79 3.98 24.02
C ALA A 10 33.29 3.94 24.22
N ILE A 11 32.75 4.35 25.35
CA ILE A 11 31.32 4.43 25.62
C ILE A 11 30.67 5.45 24.68
N THR A 12 31.26 6.60 24.49
CA THR A 12 30.76 7.64 23.59
C THR A 12 30.65 7.15 22.14
N ILE A 13 31.68 6.46 21.64
CA ILE A 13 31.69 5.87 20.31
C ILE A 13 30.61 4.77 20.20
N GLY A 14 30.47 3.92 21.22
CA GLY A 14 29.46 2.88 21.26
C GLY A 14 28.03 3.44 21.18
N ILE A 15 27.74 4.48 21.97
CA ILE A 15 26.42 5.16 21.95
C ILE A 15 26.19 5.85 20.62
N ALA A 16 27.18 6.60 20.12
CA ALA A 16 27.07 7.28 18.83
C ALA A 16 26.84 6.29 17.66
N GLY A 17 27.56 5.18 17.66
CA GLY A 17 27.37 4.11 16.68
C GLY A 17 25.97 3.48 16.74
N TYR A 18 25.47 3.25 17.95
CA TYR A 18 24.11 2.71 18.15
C TYR A 18 23.03 3.68 17.66
N ILE A 19 23.15 4.96 18.00
CA ILE A 19 22.20 5.99 17.54
C ILE A 19 22.25 6.13 16.01
N LEU A 20 23.44 6.11 15.43
CA LEU A 20 23.63 6.17 13.98
C LEU A 20 22.97 4.96 13.30
N TYR A 21 23.17 3.76 13.84
CA TYR A 21 22.54 2.54 13.34
C TYR A 21 21.01 2.65 13.37
N LEU A 22 20.43 3.09 14.49
CA LEU A 22 18.98 3.30 14.61
C LEU A 22 18.51 4.35 13.57
N GLY A 23 19.20 5.46 13.45
CA GLY A 23 18.85 6.51 12.48
C GLY A 23 18.85 6.00 11.05
N LEU A 24 19.83 5.22 10.65
CA LEU A 24 19.93 4.68 9.30
C LEU A 24 18.85 3.62 9.02
N THR A 25 18.49 2.84 10.00
CA THR A 25 17.42 1.83 9.84
C THR A 25 16.02 2.46 9.74
N GLU A 26 15.77 3.53 10.50
CA GLU A 26 14.48 4.23 10.50
C GLU A 26 14.28 5.16 9.30
N ILE A 27 15.37 5.69 8.74
CA ILE A 27 15.31 6.65 7.63
C ILE A 27 14.58 6.07 6.40
N GLY A 28 14.81 4.80 6.10
CA GLY A 28 14.19 4.14 4.95
C GLY A 28 12.66 4.14 5.00
N GLY A 29 12.10 3.82 6.16
CA GLY A 29 10.66 3.86 6.39
C GLY A 29 10.07 5.26 6.27
N THR A 30 10.75 6.23 6.87
CA THR A 30 10.34 7.64 6.84
C THR A 30 10.34 8.21 5.42
N ILE A 31 11.39 7.94 4.65
CA ILE A 31 11.49 8.38 3.25
C ILE A 31 10.35 7.77 2.43
N ARG A 32 10.09 6.48 2.60
CA ARG A 32 9.00 5.80 1.89
C ARG A 32 7.64 6.42 2.20
N THR A 33 7.36 6.71 3.46
CA THR A 33 6.13 7.38 3.89
C THR A 33 6.00 8.78 3.29
N LEU A 34 7.09 9.57 3.34
CA LEU A 34 7.10 10.92 2.78
C LEU A 34 6.97 10.95 1.26
N MET A 35 7.48 9.94 0.58
CA MET A 35 7.40 9.82 -0.88
C MET A 35 6.14 9.08 -1.34
N LEU A 36 5.19 8.80 -0.45
CA LEU A 36 3.98 8.03 -0.75
C LEU A 36 4.31 6.69 -1.42
N GLY A 37 5.34 6.03 -0.95
CA GLY A 37 5.75 4.73 -1.47
C GLY A 37 4.71 3.64 -1.20
N SER A 38 4.74 2.59 -2.01
CA SER A 38 3.86 1.43 -1.78
C SER A 38 4.13 0.78 -0.43
N PRO A 39 3.09 0.38 0.31
CA PRO A 39 3.24 -0.36 1.57
C PRO A 39 4.05 -1.64 1.38
N VAL A 40 4.94 -1.93 2.32
CA VAL A 40 5.80 -3.14 2.26
C VAL A 40 5.02 -4.40 2.61
N ASP A 41 4.00 -4.26 3.46
CA ASP A 41 3.30 -5.38 4.07
C ASP A 41 2.04 -5.82 3.29
N ILE A 42 1.72 -5.14 2.18
CA ILE A 42 0.54 -5.45 1.38
C ILE A 42 0.98 -6.20 0.12
N ASP A 43 0.50 -7.43 -0.01
CA ASP A 43 0.64 -8.21 -1.23
C ASP A 43 -0.37 -7.70 -2.28
N THR A 44 0.13 -6.92 -3.22
CA THR A 44 -0.67 -6.31 -4.28
C THR A 44 -1.39 -7.36 -5.13
N ASP A 45 -0.74 -8.47 -5.43
CA ASP A 45 -1.33 -9.54 -6.23
C ASP A 45 -2.49 -10.22 -5.48
N ALA A 46 -2.35 -10.42 -4.18
CA ALA A 46 -3.41 -10.95 -3.34
C ALA A 46 -4.63 -10.02 -3.29
N VAL A 47 -4.42 -8.71 -3.23
CA VAL A 47 -5.50 -7.71 -3.27
C VAL A 47 -6.23 -7.78 -4.61
N ILE A 48 -5.51 -7.79 -5.72
CA ILE A 48 -6.08 -7.85 -7.07
C ILE A 48 -6.91 -9.13 -7.22
N VAL A 49 -6.39 -10.27 -6.81
CA VAL A 49 -7.11 -11.56 -6.86
C VAL A 49 -8.38 -11.52 -6.02
N ALA A 50 -8.30 -11.02 -4.79
CA ALA A 50 -9.45 -10.93 -3.91
C ALA A 50 -10.56 -10.05 -4.46
N LEU A 51 -10.22 -8.88 -5.01
CA LEU A 51 -11.19 -7.96 -5.59
C LEU A 51 -11.76 -8.47 -6.92
N SER A 52 -10.96 -9.15 -7.74
CA SER A 52 -11.40 -9.74 -9.00
C SER A 52 -12.40 -10.90 -8.80
N ASN A 53 -12.40 -11.51 -7.64
CA ASN A 53 -13.35 -12.59 -7.29
C ASN A 53 -14.70 -12.09 -6.78
N ILE A 54 -14.86 -10.78 -6.61
CA ILE A 54 -16.15 -10.20 -6.22
C ILE A 54 -17.12 -10.28 -7.40
N GLU A 55 -18.32 -10.77 -7.13
CA GLU A 55 -19.37 -10.90 -8.15
C GLU A 55 -19.71 -9.56 -8.78
N GLY A 56 -19.71 -9.49 -10.10
CA GLY A 56 -19.95 -8.28 -10.87
C GLY A 56 -18.70 -7.52 -11.29
N VAL A 57 -17.54 -7.86 -10.75
CA VAL A 57 -16.24 -7.29 -11.15
C VAL A 57 -15.66 -8.15 -12.28
N ILE A 58 -15.36 -7.52 -13.42
CA ILE A 58 -14.73 -8.20 -14.58
C ILE A 58 -13.21 -8.13 -14.44
N ASP A 59 -12.67 -6.93 -14.19
CA ASP A 59 -11.22 -6.70 -14.14
C ASP A 59 -10.89 -5.48 -13.28
N LEU A 60 -9.64 -5.42 -12.86
CA LEU A 60 -9.06 -4.25 -12.21
C LEU A 60 -7.81 -3.83 -12.97
N HIS A 61 -7.68 -2.53 -13.20
CA HIS A 61 -6.48 -1.96 -13.78
C HIS A 61 -6.14 -0.61 -13.12
N HIS A 62 -4.98 -0.05 -13.45
CA HIS A 62 -4.45 1.18 -12.83
C HIS A 62 -4.48 1.13 -11.30
N VAL A 63 -4.04 -0.01 -10.75
CA VAL A 63 -4.00 -0.21 -9.30
C VAL A 63 -2.76 0.45 -8.73
N HIS A 64 -2.98 1.43 -7.85
CA HIS A 64 -1.93 2.15 -7.15
C HIS A 64 -2.12 2.00 -5.65
N PHE A 65 -1.02 1.74 -4.97
CA PHE A 65 -0.96 1.74 -3.51
C PHE A 65 0.03 2.79 -3.04
N TRP A 66 -0.32 3.51 -2.00
CA TRP A 66 0.65 4.35 -1.30
C TRP A 66 0.39 4.33 0.20
N GLN A 67 1.47 4.53 0.94
CA GLN A 67 1.44 4.59 2.38
C GLN A 67 1.16 6.03 2.82
N MET A 68 0.08 6.22 3.57
CA MET A 68 -0.31 7.54 4.09
C MET A 68 0.23 7.80 5.49
N GLY A 69 0.62 6.75 6.20
CA GLY A 69 1.15 6.81 7.55
C GLY A 69 1.86 5.51 7.91
N GLU A 70 2.21 5.34 9.16
CA GLU A 70 2.94 4.16 9.62
C GLU A 70 2.13 2.87 9.43
N HIS A 71 0.82 2.96 9.60
CA HIS A 71 -0.09 1.81 9.52
C HIS A 71 -1.26 2.01 8.55
N ASP A 72 -1.29 3.15 7.85
CA ASP A 72 -2.39 3.48 6.95
C ASP A 72 -1.94 3.40 5.49
N ALA A 73 -2.65 2.61 4.73
CA ALA A 73 -2.47 2.51 3.29
C ALA A 73 -3.71 3.00 2.55
N SER A 74 -3.50 3.56 1.38
CA SER A 74 -4.54 3.95 0.44
C SER A 74 -4.41 3.17 -0.85
N LEU A 75 -5.56 2.87 -1.45
CA LEU A 75 -5.65 2.21 -2.74
C LEU A 75 -6.42 3.09 -3.70
N GLU A 76 -5.91 3.20 -4.91
CA GLU A 76 -6.63 3.74 -6.06
C GLU A 76 -6.68 2.66 -7.13
N ALA A 77 -7.86 2.44 -7.71
CA ALA A 77 -8.04 1.44 -8.75
C ALA A 77 -9.20 1.78 -9.66
N HIS A 78 -9.07 1.38 -10.91
CA HIS A 78 -10.17 1.35 -11.87
C HIS A 78 -10.76 -0.06 -11.88
N VAL A 79 -12.06 -0.14 -11.69
CA VAL A 79 -12.80 -1.39 -11.60
C VAL A 79 -13.77 -1.48 -12.76
N ILE A 80 -13.60 -2.50 -13.60
CA ILE A 80 -14.53 -2.76 -14.68
C ILE A 80 -15.67 -3.62 -14.14
N ILE A 81 -16.89 -3.11 -14.26
CA ILE A 81 -18.10 -3.76 -13.77
C ILE A 81 -18.87 -4.33 -14.95
N GLU A 82 -19.41 -5.55 -14.78
CA GLU A 82 -20.29 -6.17 -15.74
C GLU A 82 -21.55 -5.33 -15.96
N GLU A 83 -21.99 -5.19 -17.21
CA GLU A 83 -23.15 -4.37 -17.57
C GLU A 83 -24.41 -4.76 -16.78
N SER A 84 -24.63 -6.05 -16.59
CA SER A 84 -25.76 -6.57 -15.81
C SER A 84 -25.69 -6.25 -14.31
N ALA A 85 -24.52 -5.85 -13.80
CA ALA A 85 -24.28 -5.58 -12.39
C ALA A 85 -24.32 -4.08 -12.05
N TRP A 86 -24.50 -3.20 -13.01
CA TRP A 86 -24.53 -1.75 -12.77
C TRP A 86 -25.61 -1.31 -11.79
N ASP A 87 -26.76 -1.98 -11.80
CA ASP A 87 -27.84 -1.71 -10.84
C ASP A 87 -27.43 -2.00 -9.38
N GLN A 88 -26.38 -2.81 -9.20
CA GLN A 88 -25.85 -3.19 -7.90
C GLN A 88 -24.52 -2.50 -7.55
N LEU A 89 -24.19 -1.43 -8.24
CA LEU A 89 -22.90 -0.73 -8.10
C LEU A 89 -22.57 -0.37 -6.65
N GLU A 90 -23.53 0.18 -5.91
CA GLU A 90 -23.32 0.55 -4.51
C GLU A 90 -23.05 -0.68 -3.61
N ASN A 91 -23.68 -1.81 -3.90
CA ASN A 91 -23.42 -3.05 -3.18
C ASN A 91 -22.03 -3.61 -3.51
N ILE A 92 -21.63 -3.57 -4.77
CA ILE A 92 -20.29 -4.00 -5.21
C ILE A 92 -19.22 -3.13 -4.58
N LYS A 93 -19.41 -1.82 -4.59
CA LYS A 93 -18.51 -0.85 -3.93
C LYS A 93 -18.37 -1.13 -2.44
N TYR A 94 -19.47 -1.41 -1.77
CA TYR A 94 -19.46 -1.76 -0.36
C TYR A 94 -18.68 -3.04 -0.08
N ARG A 95 -18.88 -4.09 -0.89
CA ARG A 95 -18.14 -5.35 -0.78
C ARG A 95 -16.63 -5.17 -0.99
N ILE A 96 -16.24 -4.37 -1.98
CA ILE A 96 -14.83 -4.04 -2.24
C ILE A 96 -14.23 -3.34 -1.03
N LYS A 97 -14.88 -2.33 -0.50
CA LYS A 97 -14.39 -1.60 0.67
C LYS A 97 -14.31 -2.47 1.92
N GLN A 98 -15.26 -3.36 2.11
CA GLN A 98 -15.22 -4.31 3.21
C GLN A 98 -14.06 -5.29 3.09
N ALA A 99 -13.83 -5.86 1.91
CA ALA A 99 -12.71 -6.77 1.67
C ALA A 99 -11.37 -6.07 1.92
N LEU A 100 -11.21 -4.85 1.44
CA LEU A 100 -10.00 -4.05 1.65
C LEU A 100 -9.76 -3.77 3.15
N ALA A 101 -10.80 -3.41 3.87
CA ALA A 101 -10.66 -3.11 5.30
C ALA A 101 -10.41 -4.35 6.16
N GLN A 102 -11.12 -5.45 5.90
CA GLN A 102 -11.08 -6.64 6.75
C GLN A 102 -9.91 -7.56 6.44
N GLU A 103 -9.56 -7.73 5.16
CA GLU A 103 -8.52 -8.67 4.75
C GLU A 103 -7.15 -8.01 4.64
N PHE A 104 -7.09 -6.74 4.25
CA PHE A 104 -5.84 -6.03 3.95
C PHE A 104 -5.58 -4.81 4.81
N ASN A 105 -6.48 -4.47 5.72
CA ASN A 105 -6.39 -3.28 6.58
C ASN A 105 -6.21 -1.97 5.79
N ILE A 106 -6.85 -1.87 4.62
CA ILE A 106 -6.88 -0.67 3.80
C ILE A 106 -8.15 0.11 4.11
N SER A 107 -8.03 1.23 4.79
CA SER A 107 -9.16 2.06 5.23
C SER A 107 -9.58 3.12 4.21
N HIS A 108 -8.64 3.52 3.35
CA HIS A 108 -8.88 4.52 2.33
C HIS A 108 -8.78 3.91 0.93
N SER A 109 -9.81 4.10 0.13
CA SER A 109 -9.82 3.65 -1.26
C SER A 109 -10.59 4.61 -2.14
N THR A 110 -9.98 4.93 -3.27
CA THR A 110 -10.61 5.66 -4.38
C THR A 110 -10.84 4.68 -5.51
N LEU A 111 -12.09 4.45 -5.85
CA LEU A 111 -12.48 3.49 -6.88
C LEU A 111 -13.21 4.23 -7.99
N GLU A 112 -12.69 4.10 -9.20
CA GLU A 112 -13.37 4.53 -10.42
C GLU A 112 -13.99 3.31 -11.08
N PHE A 113 -15.29 3.35 -11.33
CA PHE A 113 -16.02 2.26 -11.96
C PHE A 113 -16.19 2.53 -13.44
N GLU A 114 -15.79 1.57 -14.25
CA GLU A 114 -15.82 1.68 -15.71
C GLU A 114 -16.76 0.64 -16.31
N HIS A 115 -17.42 1.05 -17.38
CA HIS A 115 -18.24 0.15 -18.20
C HIS A 115 -17.35 -0.73 -19.09
N PRO A 116 -17.73 -1.99 -19.38
CA PRO A 116 -16.92 -2.88 -20.23
C PRO A 116 -16.60 -2.32 -21.61
N ASP A 117 -17.49 -1.48 -22.16
CA ASP A 117 -17.30 -0.83 -23.47
C ASP A 117 -16.18 0.22 -23.49
N HIS A 118 -15.81 0.73 -22.32
CA HIS A 118 -14.73 1.69 -22.14
C HIS A 118 -13.41 1.06 -21.72
N MET A 119 -13.31 -0.26 -21.85
CA MET A 119 -12.07 -0.98 -21.55
C MET A 119 -10.98 -0.48 -22.49
N HIS A 120 -10.21 0.50 -22.00
CA HIS A 120 -9.03 0.95 -22.69
C HIS A 120 -8.05 -0.24 -22.78
N LYS A 121 -7.45 -0.41 -23.94
CA LYS A 121 -6.51 -1.51 -24.22
C LYS A 121 -5.19 -1.41 -23.45
N ASP A 122 -5.18 -0.68 -22.36
CA ASP A 122 -4.01 -0.58 -21.50
C ASP A 122 -3.88 -1.88 -20.70
N THR A 123 -2.98 -2.71 -21.19
CA THR A 123 -2.69 -4.06 -20.65
C THR A 123 -1.95 -4.05 -19.33
N HIS A 124 -1.82 -2.89 -18.69
CA HIS A 124 -1.09 -2.78 -17.44
C HIS A 124 -2.02 -2.70 -16.23
N THR A 125 -2.03 -3.76 -15.44
CA THR A 125 -2.74 -3.81 -14.16
C THR A 125 -2.16 -2.79 -13.17
N TYR A 126 -0.86 -2.52 -13.29
CA TYR A 126 -0.17 -1.53 -12.47
C TYR A 126 0.02 -0.24 -13.26
N GLY A 127 -0.28 0.88 -12.64
CA GLY A 127 0.00 2.18 -13.24
C GLY A 127 1.50 2.41 -13.40
N HIS A 128 1.86 3.14 -14.45
CA HIS A 128 3.22 3.60 -14.62
C HIS A 128 3.58 4.60 -13.51
N GLY A 129 4.59 4.24 -12.73
CA GLY A 129 5.22 5.16 -11.80
C GLY A 129 6.09 6.19 -12.53
#